data_6d0de63ac97425f71ee8095495738a3b
#
_entry.id   6d0de63ac97425f71ee8095495738a3b
#
_cell.length_a   1.000
_cell.length_b   1.000
_cell.length_c   1.000
_cell.angle_alpha   90.00
_cell.angle_beta   90.00
_cell.angle_gamma   90.00
#
_symmetry.space_group_name_H-M   'P 1'
#
loop_
_entity.id
_entity.type
_entity.pdbx_description
1 polymer ?
#
loop_
_entity_poly.entity_id
_entity_poly.type
_entity_poly.pdbx_seq_one_letter_code
_entity_poly.pdbx_strand_id
1 'polypeptide(L)'
;MRFMEFYVRPIAAVIVVFVTTIALFGILSVTPGYAHDPIFIENTQLSPAEGPYLPNGNISFALYGRLENGSDSRGFRSKLQSGDKLVLSLLIPNLVPEKLLPLEQLPTLTVERPDKSSIELIPEGKEVFDEPFTRTSYLRLLSMQEPAQAGIYHITVNANQQGRFTVSIGTMEQFGTPVDNVINRSSNLNRISYWYSDSLKQSLANDRSLRFIFTDYLSVIFGITGLIFVLAVILVKIRITKSS
;
A
#
# COMPACT_ATOMS: atom_id res chain seq x y z
N MET A 1 -59.63 2.52 -5.59
CA MET A 1 -58.40 2.87 -6.31
C MET A 1 -57.66 4.11 -5.78
N ARG A 2 -58.24 4.97 -4.96
CA ARG A 2 -57.62 6.19 -4.40
C ARG A 2 -56.75 5.97 -3.11
N PHE A 3 -56.92 4.84 -2.41
CA PHE A 3 -56.20 4.58 -1.15
C PHE A 3 -54.72 4.16 -1.33
N MET A 4 -54.36 3.64 -2.49
CA MET A 4 -52.99 3.15 -2.75
C MET A 4 -52.00 4.29 -3.09
N GLU A 5 -52.47 5.40 -3.62
CA GLU A 5 -51.59 6.57 -3.95
C GLU A 5 -51.12 7.32 -2.72
N PHE A 6 -51.85 7.29 -1.61
CA PHE A 6 -51.54 8.05 -0.39
C PHE A 6 -50.32 7.49 0.36
N TYR A 7 -50.01 6.18 0.22
CA TYR A 7 -48.89 5.53 0.91
C TYR A 7 -47.63 5.36 0.04
N VAL A 8 -47.76 5.36 -1.27
CA VAL A 8 -46.60 5.15 -2.17
C VAL A 8 -45.74 6.41 -2.28
N ARG A 9 -46.36 7.59 -2.26
CA ARG A 9 -45.62 8.87 -2.35
C ARG A 9 -44.63 9.13 -1.18
N PRO A 10 -45.02 8.95 0.11
CA PRO A 10 -44.09 9.19 1.21
C PRO A 10 -42.95 8.13 1.25
N ILE A 11 -43.23 6.89 0.87
CA ILE A 11 -42.21 5.83 0.83
C ILE A 11 -41.20 6.11 -0.28
N ALA A 12 -41.65 6.51 -1.46
CA ALA A 12 -40.75 6.90 -2.55
C ALA A 12 -39.87 8.11 -2.19
N ALA A 13 -40.44 9.11 -1.51
CA ALA A 13 -39.67 10.25 -1.04
C ALA A 13 -38.61 9.86 0.00
N VAL A 14 -38.91 8.98 0.94
CA VAL A 14 -37.94 8.47 1.92
C VAL A 14 -36.81 7.68 1.25
N ILE A 15 -37.14 6.85 0.27
CA ILE A 15 -36.12 6.09 -0.50
C ILE A 15 -35.21 7.05 -1.28
N VAL A 16 -35.76 8.06 -1.94
CA VAL A 16 -34.97 9.05 -2.68
C VAL A 16 -34.04 9.82 -1.73
N VAL A 17 -34.54 10.29 -0.58
CA VAL A 17 -33.72 10.98 0.42
C VAL A 17 -32.63 10.05 0.94
N PHE A 18 -32.91 8.79 1.22
CA PHE A 18 -31.93 7.82 1.71
C PHE A 18 -30.84 7.53 0.67
N VAL A 19 -31.23 7.33 -0.59
CA VAL A 19 -30.27 7.09 -1.71
C VAL A 19 -29.42 8.32 -1.98
N THR A 20 -30.01 9.52 -1.98
CA THR A 20 -29.24 10.77 -2.17
C THR A 20 -28.31 11.03 -0.99
N THR A 21 -28.69 10.73 0.24
CA THR A 21 -27.83 10.87 1.41
C THR A 21 -26.63 9.90 1.32
N ILE A 22 -26.86 8.64 0.95
CA ILE A 22 -25.76 7.66 0.75
C ILE A 22 -24.84 8.10 -0.39
N ALA A 23 -25.38 8.59 -1.51
CA ALA A 23 -24.58 9.09 -2.62
C ALA A 23 -23.76 10.34 -2.21
N LEU A 24 -24.33 11.26 -1.45
CA LEU A 24 -23.63 12.44 -0.95
C LEU A 24 -22.52 12.07 0.05
N PHE A 25 -22.77 11.13 0.96
CA PHE A 25 -21.75 10.63 1.88
C PHE A 25 -20.62 9.90 1.13
N GLY A 26 -20.94 9.16 0.07
CA GLY A 26 -19.94 8.50 -0.78
C GLY A 26 -19.02 9.50 -1.51
N ILE A 27 -19.54 10.64 -1.94
CA ILE A 27 -18.76 11.69 -2.64
C ILE A 27 -17.88 12.49 -1.65
N LEU A 28 -18.34 12.70 -0.41
CA LEU A 28 -17.62 13.47 0.61
C LEU A 28 -16.48 12.70 1.26
N SER A 29 -16.37 11.38 1.03
CA SER A 29 -15.34 10.53 1.62
C SER A 29 -14.09 10.36 0.75
N VAL A 30 -13.99 11.03 -0.39
CA VAL A 30 -12.77 11.03 -1.21
C VAL A 30 -11.81 12.06 -0.63
N THR A 31 -11.08 11.69 0.41
CA THR A 31 -9.84 12.39 0.77
C THR A 31 -8.86 12.19 -0.39
N PRO A 32 -8.22 13.25 -0.92
CA PRO A 32 -7.08 13.06 -1.80
C PRO A 32 -6.05 12.24 -1.03
N GLY A 33 -5.89 10.98 -1.38
CA GLY A 33 -4.87 10.13 -0.81
C GLY A 33 -3.52 10.63 -1.28
N TYR A 34 -2.67 11.06 -0.36
CA TYR A 34 -1.25 11.25 -0.62
C TYR A 34 -0.68 9.87 -0.91
N ALA A 35 -0.27 9.64 -2.14
CA ALA A 35 0.27 8.35 -2.56
C ALA A 35 1.53 8.55 -3.38
N HIS A 36 2.56 7.81 -3.01
CA HIS A 36 3.78 7.69 -3.80
C HIS A 36 3.49 6.95 -5.13
N ASP A 37 4.13 7.35 -6.23
CA ASP A 37 4.05 6.62 -7.49
C ASP A 37 4.83 5.29 -7.36
N PRO A 38 4.17 4.12 -7.46
CA PRO A 38 4.79 2.84 -7.15
C PRO A 38 5.68 2.34 -8.27
N ILE A 39 6.87 1.86 -7.92
CA ILE A 39 7.84 1.22 -8.81
C ILE A 39 8.30 -0.08 -8.17
N PHE A 40 8.49 -1.13 -8.98
CA PHE A 40 9.10 -2.38 -8.52
C PHE A 40 10.53 -2.51 -9.05
N ILE A 41 11.44 -2.83 -8.13
CA ILE A 41 12.79 -3.26 -8.45
C ILE A 41 12.76 -4.77 -8.61
N GLU A 42 13.13 -5.26 -9.80
CA GLU A 42 13.09 -6.68 -10.10
C GLU A 42 14.28 -7.43 -9.48
N ASN A 43 14.12 -8.75 -9.29
CA ASN A 43 15.16 -9.57 -8.68
C ASN A 43 16.48 -9.63 -9.47
N THR A 44 16.46 -9.24 -10.73
CA THR A 44 17.65 -9.16 -11.60
C THR A 44 18.36 -7.80 -11.53
N GLN A 45 17.80 -6.82 -10.87
CA GLN A 45 18.33 -5.45 -10.76
C GLN A 45 19.16 -5.31 -9.47
N LEU A 46 20.32 -5.93 -9.44
CA LEU A 46 21.17 -6.07 -8.26
C LEU A 46 21.96 -4.80 -7.90
N SER A 47 22.10 -3.89 -8.84
CA SER A 47 22.88 -2.66 -8.69
C SER A 47 22.10 -1.43 -9.15
N PRO A 48 22.51 -0.20 -8.74
CA PRO A 48 21.90 1.03 -9.24
C PRO A 48 21.98 1.18 -10.77
N ALA A 49 23.02 0.63 -11.41
CA ALA A 49 23.17 0.69 -12.86
C ALA A 49 22.11 -0.14 -13.61
N GLU A 50 21.71 -1.27 -13.02
CA GLU A 50 20.70 -2.19 -13.56
C GLU A 50 19.28 -1.80 -13.16
N GLY A 51 19.12 -1.07 -12.07
CA GLY A 51 17.83 -0.71 -11.51
C GLY A 51 17.15 0.49 -12.17
N PRO A 52 15.96 0.85 -11.66
CA PRO A 52 15.20 1.99 -12.13
C PRO A 52 16.02 3.28 -12.14
N TYR A 53 15.74 4.15 -13.12
CA TYR A 53 16.27 5.49 -13.15
C TYR A 53 15.15 6.52 -13.06
N LEU A 54 15.21 7.35 -12.01
CA LEU A 54 14.27 8.41 -11.70
C LEU A 54 14.86 9.75 -12.17
N PRO A 55 14.44 10.29 -13.34
CA PRO A 55 15.01 11.52 -13.89
C PRO A 55 14.68 12.78 -13.07
N ASN A 56 13.70 12.69 -12.16
CA ASN A 56 13.35 13.74 -11.20
C ASN A 56 13.10 13.13 -9.82
N GLY A 57 14.09 13.21 -8.95
CA GLY A 57 14.06 12.65 -7.59
C GLY A 57 13.23 13.44 -6.58
N ASN A 58 12.68 14.61 -6.94
CA ASN A 58 11.72 15.33 -6.11
C ASN A 58 10.35 14.70 -6.13
N ILE A 59 10.04 13.94 -7.19
CA ILE A 59 8.77 13.25 -7.31
C ILE A 59 8.72 12.12 -6.28
N SER A 60 7.57 12.00 -5.67
CA SER A 60 7.29 11.04 -4.61
C SER A 60 7.10 9.64 -5.21
N PHE A 61 8.13 8.80 -5.10
CA PHE A 61 8.10 7.40 -5.51
C PHE A 61 8.20 6.46 -4.32
N ALA A 62 7.52 5.32 -4.41
CA ALA A 62 7.74 4.17 -3.54
C ALA A 62 8.30 3.00 -4.37
N LEU A 63 9.55 2.63 -4.09
CA LEU A 63 10.25 1.55 -4.78
C LEU A 63 10.15 0.27 -3.93
N TYR A 64 9.42 -0.70 -4.43
CA TYR A 64 9.19 -1.99 -3.80
C TYR A 64 10.17 -3.02 -4.31
N GLY A 65 10.74 -3.82 -3.42
CA GLY A 65 11.66 -4.89 -3.80
C GLY A 65 11.65 -6.07 -2.83
N ARG A 66 12.42 -7.09 -3.19
CA ARG A 66 12.67 -8.26 -2.35
C ARG A 66 14.17 -8.59 -2.39
N LEU A 67 14.70 -8.95 -1.25
CA LEU A 67 16.03 -9.50 -1.05
C LEU A 67 15.89 -11.00 -0.84
N GLU A 68 16.56 -11.80 -1.63
CA GLU A 68 16.37 -13.26 -1.67
C GLU A 68 17.24 -13.99 -0.63
N ASN A 69 18.32 -13.37 -0.18
CA ASN A 69 19.25 -13.91 0.82
C ASN A 69 20.05 -12.78 1.50
N GLY A 70 20.86 -13.11 2.50
CA GLY A 70 21.60 -12.13 3.32
C GLY A 70 22.79 -11.45 2.63
N SER A 71 23.13 -11.80 1.40
CA SER A 71 24.19 -11.15 0.60
C SER A 71 23.63 -10.47 -0.66
N ASP A 72 22.33 -10.39 -0.76
CA ASP A 72 21.63 -9.81 -1.91
C ASP A 72 21.59 -8.28 -1.85
N SER A 73 21.38 -7.63 -2.98
CA SER A 73 21.19 -6.19 -3.05
C SER A 73 20.20 -5.81 -4.15
N ARG A 74 19.63 -4.62 -4.01
CA ARG A 74 18.80 -3.98 -5.04
C ARG A 74 19.17 -2.52 -5.14
N GLY A 75 19.25 -2.01 -6.36
CA GLY A 75 19.65 -0.63 -6.55
C GLY A 75 18.75 0.16 -7.48
N PHE A 76 18.83 1.48 -7.40
CA PHE A 76 18.21 2.42 -8.33
C PHE A 76 19.01 3.72 -8.38
N ARG A 77 18.71 4.55 -9.38
CA ARG A 77 19.33 5.87 -9.54
C ARG A 77 18.28 6.95 -9.51
N SER A 78 18.66 8.09 -8.95
CA SER A 78 17.80 9.27 -8.93
C SER A 78 18.58 10.54 -9.26
N LYS A 79 18.06 11.36 -10.15
CA LYS A 79 18.65 12.66 -10.49
C LYS A 79 18.00 13.75 -9.66
N LEU A 80 18.82 14.58 -9.02
CA LEU A 80 18.41 15.78 -8.31
C LEU A 80 19.16 17.00 -8.87
N GLN A 81 18.61 18.18 -8.64
CA GLN A 81 19.19 19.45 -9.04
C GLN A 81 19.67 20.23 -7.83
N SER A 82 20.50 21.26 -8.07
CA SER A 82 20.85 22.19 -7.00
C SER A 82 19.61 22.91 -6.48
N GLY A 83 19.46 22.97 -5.17
CA GLY A 83 18.27 23.52 -4.51
C GLY A 83 17.19 22.50 -4.16
N ASP A 84 17.28 21.29 -4.70
CA ASP A 84 16.41 20.18 -4.30
C ASP A 84 16.80 19.65 -2.91
N LYS A 85 15.98 18.74 -2.40
CA LYS A 85 16.30 17.96 -1.19
C LYS A 85 16.29 16.48 -1.54
N LEU A 86 17.33 15.77 -1.13
CA LEU A 86 17.27 14.32 -1.07
C LEU A 86 16.47 13.93 0.16
N VAL A 87 15.32 13.31 -0.04
CA VAL A 87 14.47 12.77 1.03
C VAL A 87 14.28 11.29 0.78
N LEU A 88 14.72 10.45 1.71
CA LEU A 88 14.69 8.99 1.63
C LEU A 88 14.14 8.39 2.90
N SER A 89 13.39 7.30 2.79
CA SER A 89 13.07 6.42 3.92
C SER A 89 13.15 4.96 3.47
N LEU A 90 13.63 4.10 4.36
CA LEU A 90 13.60 2.65 4.17
C LEU A 90 12.55 2.05 5.10
N LEU A 91 11.66 1.25 4.53
CA LEU A 91 10.56 0.61 5.23
C LEU A 91 10.53 -0.88 4.92
N ILE A 92 9.96 -1.65 5.85
CA ILE A 92 9.60 -3.06 5.64
C ILE A 92 8.11 -3.26 5.95
N PRO A 93 7.45 -4.29 5.42
CA PRO A 93 6.08 -4.63 5.83
C PRO A 93 5.99 -4.88 7.35
N ASN A 94 4.96 -4.35 8.00
CA ASN A 94 4.65 -4.67 9.40
C ASN A 94 4.01 -6.07 9.51
N LEU A 95 4.61 -7.05 8.86
CA LEU A 95 4.15 -8.44 8.76
C LEU A 95 5.29 -9.41 9.08
N VAL A 96 4.94 -10.62 9.46
CA VAL A 96 5.90 -11.73 9.59
C VAL A 96 6.34 -12.16 8.18
N PRO A 97 7.63 -12.49 7.95
CA PRO A 97 8.70 -12.58 8.97
C PRO A 97 9.37 -11.23 9.31
N GLU A 98 9.30 -10.21 8.46
CA GLU A 98 10.12 -9.00 8.52
C GLU A 98 9.99 -8.25 9.86
N LYS A 99 8.79 -8.13 10.41
CA LYS A 99 8.58 -7.42 11.68
C LYS A 99 9.29 -8.05 12.88
N LEU A 100 9.58 -9.35 12.81
CA LEU A 100 10.23 -10.10 13.90
C LEU A 100 11.75 -10.13 13.80
N LEU A 101 12.32 -9.71 12.66
CA LEU A 101 13.79 -9.67 12.51
C LEU A 101 14.39 -8.69 13.52
N PRO A 102 15.48 -9.05 14.20
CA PRO A 102 16.25 -8.11 15.02
C PRO A 102 16.92 -7.05 14.15
N LEU A 103 17.34 -5.91 14.74
CA LEU A 103 17.84 -4.76 13.99
C LEU A 103 19.03 -5.10 13.10
N GLU A 104 19.94 -5.94 13.56
CA GLU A 104 21.14 -6.37 12.84
C GLU A 104 20.85 -7.25 11.61
N GLN A 105 19.64 -7.79 11.49
CA GLN A 105 19.19 -8.58 10.34
C GLN A 105 18.35 -7.76 9.36
N LEU A 106 18.04 -6.53 9.70
CA LEU A 106 17.28 -5.64 8.82
C LEU A 106 18.16 -5.12 7.67
N PRO A 107 17.57 -4.79 6.51
CA PRO A 107 18.31 -4.23 5.39
C PRO A 107 18.90 -2.86 5.73
N THR A 108 20.05 -2.53 5.14
CA THR A 108 20.69 -1.22 5.19
C THR A 108 20.50 -0.46 3.87
N LEU A 109 20.76 0.83 3.86
CA LEU A 109 20.67 1.69 2.69
C LEU A 109 21.99 2.40 2.44
N THR A 110 22.63 2.14 1.30
CA THR A 110 23.81 2.86 0.87
C THR A 110 23.42 3.96 -0.12
N VAL A 111 23.89 5.18 0.10
CA VAL A 111 23.66 6.34 -0.77
C VAL A 111 25.02 6.85 -1.26
N GLU A 112 25.30 6.69 -2.55
CA GLU A 112 26.43 7.32 -3.24
C GLU A 112 25.97 8.63 -3.89
N ARG A 113 26.59 9.74 -3.52
CA ARG A 113 26.31 11.07 -4.04
C ARG A 113 26.99 11.34 -5.37
N PRO A 114 26.63 12.40 -6.10
CA PRO A 114 27.26 12.77 -7.36
C PRO A 114 28.79 13.01 -7.28
N ASP A 115 29.29 13.46 -6.14
CA ASP A 115 30.71 13.67 -5.86
C ASP A 115 31.46 12.37 -5.49
N LYS A 116 30.81 11.22 -5.57
CA LYS A 116 31.32 9.90 -5.21
C LYS A 116 31.50 9.65 -3.71
N SER A 117 31.13 10.61 -2.86
CA SER A 117 31.01 10.31 -1.43
C SER A 117 29.87 9.33 -1.19
N SER A 118 30.03 8.44 -0.21
CA SER A 118 29.04 7.43 0.11
C SER A 118 28.76 7.40 1.60
N ILE A 119 27.52 7.13 1.95
CA ILE A 119 27.08 6.89 3.33
C ILE A 119 26.27 5.61 3.39
N GLU A 120 26.50 4.81 4.40
CA GLU A 120 25.64 3.69 4.75
C GLU A 120 24.76 4.09 5.92
N LEU A 121 23.45 3.89 5.75
CA LEU A 121 22.42 4.14 6.75
C LEU A 121 21.96 2.79 7.32
N ILE A 122 22.13 2.63 8.62
CA ILE A 122 21.80 1.42 9.36
C ILE A 122 20.52 1.67 10.15
N PRO A 123 19.59 0.70 10.22
CA PRO A 123 18.39 0.82 11.04
C PRO A 123 18.69 1.07 12.52
N GLU A 124 18.08 2.12 13.08
CA GLU A 124 18.21 2.46 14.51
C GLU A 124 16.98 2.02 15.31
N GLY A 125 15.88 1.66 14.62
CA GLY A 125 14.62 1.30 15.25
C GLY A 125 13.57 0.85 14.24
N LYS A 126 12.34 0.70 14.74
CA LYS A 126 11.16 0.34 13.96
C LYS A 126 10.02 1.27 14.36
N GLU A 127 9.66 2.20 13.51
CA GLU A 127 8.52 3.10 13.69
C GLU A 127 7.35 2.65 12.84
N VAL A 128 6.16 2.51 13.44
CA VAL A 128 4.95 2.12 12.68
C VAL A 128 4.55 3.28 11.76
N PHE A 129 4.37 2.95 10.49
CA PHE A 129 3.88 3.85 9.45
C PHE A 129 2.71 3.20 8.74
N ASP A 130 1.50 3.74 8.93
CA ASP A 130 0.30 3.30 8.24
C ASP A 130 0.12 4.12 6.96
N GLU A 131 0.13 3.43 5.82
CA GLU A 131 -0.02 4.03 4.49
C GLU A 131 -1.52 4.10 4.14
N PRO A 132 -2.12 5.32 4.07
CA PRO A 132 -3.57 5.48 3.96
C PRO A 132 -4.15 5.01 2.63
N PHE A 133 -3.38 5.15 1.54
CA PHE A 133 -3.87 4.88 0.18
C PHE A 133 -4.05 3.38 -0.07
N THR A 134 -3.04 2.58 0.25
CA THR A 134 -3.10 1.11 0.10
C THR A 134 -3.69 0.42 1.33
N ARG A 135 -3.88 1.15 2.44
CA ARG A 135 -4.30 0.62 3.75
C ARG A 135 -3.38 -0.48 4.26
N THR A 136 -2.08 -0.31 4.02
CA THR A 136 -1.04 -1.23 4.46
C THR A 136 -0.23 -0.59 5.59
N SER A 137 0.31 -1.42 6.49
CA SER A 137 1.14 -0.97 7.60
C SER A 137 2.59 -1.38 7.38
N TYR A 138 3.50 -0.46 7.59
CA TYR A 138 4.94 -0.65 7.46
C TYR A 138 5.65 -0.34 8.77
N LEU A 139 6.90 -0.79 8.86
CA LEU A 139 7.86 -0.36 9.86
C LEU A 139 8.92 0.49 9.14
N ARG A 140 9.00 1.77 9.47
CA ARG A 140 10.07 2.65 9.02
C ARG A 140 11.31 2.33 9.83
N LEU A 141 12.39 2.00 9.12
CA LEU A 141 13.66 1.61 9.72
C LEU A 141 14.62 2.79 9.86
N LEU A 142 14.57 3.69 8.90
CA LEU A 142 15.38 4.90 8.85
C LEU A 142 14.73 5.93 7.94
N SER A 143 15.12 7.19 8.14
CA SER A 143 14.83 8.29 7.22
C SER A 143 16.03 9.22 7.13
N MET A 144 16.22 9.82 5.96
CA MET A 144 17.28 10.77 5.67
C MET A 144 16.72 11.96 4.92
N GLN A 145 17.16 13.15 5.28
CA GLN A 145 16.89 14.37 4.53
C GLN A 145 18.14 15.25 4.52
N GLU A 146 18.60 15.64 3.33
CA GLU A 146 19.72 16.56 3.17
C GLU A 146 19.50 17.48 1.95
N PRO A 147 20.16 18.66 1.89
CA PRO A 147 20.24 19.45 0.67
C PRO A 147 20.90 18.62 -0.44
N ALA A 148 20.31 18.62 -1.63
CA ALA A 148 20.82 17.82 -2.73
C ALA A 148 21.99 18.51 -3.44
N GLN A 149 22.99 17.71 -3.82
CA GLN A 149 23.95 18.05 -4.86
C GLN A 149 23.32 17.80 -6.23
N ALA A 150 23.59 18.66 -7.20
CA ALA A 150 23.14 18.44 -8.57
C ALA A 150 23.85 17.23 -9.19
N GLY A 151 23.08 16.26 -9.68
CA GLY A 151 23.61 15.07 -10.31
C GLY A 151 22.80 13.80 -10.03
N ILE A 152 23.44 12.66 -10.29
CA ILE A 152 22.81 11.34 -10.12
C ILE A 152 23.29 10.71 -8.82
N TYR A 153 22.34 10.36 -7.97
CA TYR A 153 22.53 9.55 -6.79
C TYR A 153 22.37 8.07 -7.13
N HIS A 154 23.22 7.23 -6.57
CA HIS A 154 23.11 5.78 -6.63
C HIS A 154 22.68 5.28 -5.26
N ILE A 155 21.52 4.63 -5.21
CA ILE A 155 20.93 4.13 -3.97
C ILE A 155 20.90 2.61 -4.03
N THR A 156 21.43 1.97 -2.99
CA THR A 156 21.45 0.49 -2.86
C THR A 156 20.84 0.05 -1.55
N VAL A 157 19.89 -0.85 -1.59
CA VAL A 157 19.39 -1.58 -0.43
C VAL A 157 20.21 -2.86 -0.32
N ASN A 158 20.91 -3.05 0.81
CA ASN A 158 21.73 -4.21 1.07
C ASN A 158 21.01 -5.14 2.05
N ALA A 159 21.08 -6.43 1.78
CA ALA A 159 20.52 -7.46 2.64
C ALA A 159 21.46 -7.80 3.79
N ASN A 160 20.89 -8.03 4.98
CA ASN A 160 21.48 -8.83 6.06
C ASN A 160 20.71 -10.15 6.22
N GLN A 161 19.49 -10.19 5.68
CA GLN A 161 18.60 -11.36 5.65
C GLN A 161 17.64 -11.22 4.46
N GLN A 162 17.04 -12.33 4.01
CA GLN A 162 15.97 -12.25 3.03
C GLN A 162 14.77 -11.47 3.58
N GLY A 163 14.09 -10.72 2.75
CA GLY A 163 12.91 -9.96 3.15
C GLY A 163 12.46 -8.97 2.10
N ARG A 164 11.30 -8.39 2.35
CA ARG A 164 10.75 -7.33 1.50
C ARG A 164 11.12 -5.97 2.06
N PHE A 165 11.28 -5.02 1.17
CA PHE A 165 11.54 -3.65 1.53
C PHE A 165 10.79 -2.67 0.62
N THR A 166 10.62 -1.45 1.09
CA THR A 166 10.18 -0.30 0.31
C THR A 166 11.11 0.86 0.58
N VAL A 167 11.61 1.52 -0.47
CA VAL A 167 12.29 2.79 -0.34
C VAL A 167 11.36 3.89 -0.85
N SER A 168 11.04 4.87 -0.01
CA SER A 168 10.40 6.09 -0.46
C SER A 168 11.44 7.16 -0.78
N ILE A 169 11.25 7.90 -1.87
CA ILE A 169 12.08 9.04 -2.28
C ILE A 169 11.21 10.17 -2.76
N GLY A 170 11.65 11.41 -2.51
CA GLY A 170 10.96 12.63 -2.95
C GLY A 170 9.70 12.96 -2.14
N THR A 171 9.12 14.12 -2.44
CA THR A 171 7.96 14.66 -1.70
C THR A 171 6.88 15.24 -2.60
N MET A 172 7.15 15.39 -3.90
CA MET A 172 6.20 15.97 -4.86
C MET A 172 5.26 14.89 -5.39
N GLU A 173 4.01 14.95 -5.04
CA GLU A 173 2.97 14.03 -5.50
C GLU A 173 2.70 14.22 -7.00
N GLN A 174 3.12 13.27 -7.81
CA GLN A 174 2.87 13.24 -9.25
C GLN A 174 2.92 11.82 -9.79
N PHE A 175 1.81 11.34 -10.33
CA PHE A 175 1.72 10.00 -10.92
C PHE A 175 2.07 10.00 -12.41
N GLY A 176 2.54 8.85 -12.87
CA GLY A 176 2.78 8.62 -14.29
C GLY A 176 3.99 9.34 -14.86
N THR A 177 4.88 9.85 -14.02
CA THR A 177 6.14 10.46 -14.46
C THR A 177 7.00 9.40 -15.18
N PRO A 178 7.59 9.73 -16.35
CA PRO A 178 8.50 8.82 -17.03
C PRO A 178 9.66 8.39 -16.11
N VAL A 179 9.92 7.11 -16.09
CA VAL A 179 11.06 6.49 -15.42
C VAL A 179 11.65 5.45 -16.34
N ASP A 180 12.97 5.33 -16.36
CA ASP A 180 13.65 4.38 -17.22
C ASP A 180 13.93 3.07 -16.47
N ASN A 181 14.12 2.01 -17.23
CA ASN A 181 14.50 0.70 -16.73
C ASN A 181 13.50 0.07 -15.73
N VAL A 182 12.21 0.32 -15.93
CA VAL A 182 11.11 -0.24 -15.15
C VAL A 182 10.29 -1.19 -16.00
N ILE A 183 10.10 -2.41 -15.52
CA ILE A 183 9.31 -3.45 -16.19
C ILE A 183 7.87 -3.42 -15.66
N ASN A 184 6.88 -3.49 -16.58
CA ASN A 184 5.46 -3.64 -16.25
C ASN A 184 4.89 -2.61 -15.26
N ARG A 185 5.12 -1.32 -15.49
CA ARG A 185 4.66 -0.24 -14.60
C ARG A 185 3.12 -0.12 -14.50
N SER A 186 2.38 -0.51 -15.52
CA SER A 186 0.93 -0.31 -15.62
C SER A 186 0.07 -1.10 -14.61
N SER A 187 0.63 -2.12 -13.97
CA SER A 187 -0.08 -3.01 -13.02
C SER A 187 0.33 -2.84 -11.56
N ASN A 188 1.04 -1.78 -11.23
CA ASN A 188 1.74 -1.65 -9.96
C ASN A 188 0.83 -1.65 -8.71
N LEU A 189 -0.37 -1.07 -8.75
CA LEU A 189 -1.27 -1.06 -7.59
C LEU A 189 -1.73 -2.47 -7.19
N ASN A 190 -2.13 -3.29 -8.15
CA ASN A 190 -2.48 -4.70 -7.88
C ASN A 190 -1.25 -5.48 -7.41
N ARG A 191 -0.08 -5.19 -7.98
CA ARG A 191 1.18 -5.81 -7.62
C ARG A 191 1.59 -5.52 -6.17
N ILE A 192 1.33 -4.30 -5.65
CA ILE A 192 1.55 -3.94 -4.24
C ILE A 192 0.78 -4.89 -3.33
N SER A 193 -0.52 -5.10 -3.59
CA SER A 193 -1.34 -5.98 -2.77
C SER A 193 -0.81 -7.41 -2.75
N TYR A 194 -0.37 -7.94 -3.90
CA TYR A 194 0.26 -9.26 -3.97
C TYR A 194 1.59 -9.31 -3.24
N TRP A 195 2.47 -8.34 -3.49
CA TRP A 195 3.78 -8.24 -2.84
C TRP A 195 3.64 -8.12 -1.32
N TYR A 196 2.70 -7.31 -0.84
CA TYR A 196 2.44 -7.11 0.58
C TYR A 196 1.83 -8.35 1.24
N SER A 197 0.90 -9.04 0.59
CA SER A 197 0.16 -10.17 1.15
C SER A 197 0.86 -11.53 0.99
N ASP A 198 1.94 -11.61 0.24
CA ASP A 198 2.62 -12.87 -0.09
C ASP A 198 3.09 -13.63 1.16
N SER A 199 3.63 -12.91 2.16
CA SER A 199 3.99 -13.51 3.45
C SER A 199 2.79 -13.89 4.30
N LEU A 200 1.66 -13.15 4.19
CA LEU A 200 0.42 -13.49 4.87
C LEU A 200 -0.10 -14.85 4.40
N LYS A 201 -0.05 -15.11 3.09
CA LYS A 201 -0.43 -16.41 2.53
C LYS A 201 0.48 -17.52 3.05
N GLN A 202 1.79 -17.27 3.16
CA GLN A 202 2.76 -18.23 3.66
C GLN A 202 2.62 -18.44 5.18
N SER A 203 2.39 -17.38 5.98
CA SER A 203 2.07 -17.47 7.40
C SER A 203 0.74 -18.16 7.66
N LEU A 204 -0.32 -17.83 6.89
CA LEU A 204 -1.62 -18.48 6.98
C LEU A 204 -1.58 -19.94 6.53
N ALA A 205 -0.70 -20.30 5.59
CA ALA A 205 -0.50 -21.69 5.21
C ALA A 205 0.17 -22.51 6.33
N ASN A 206 1.04 -21.87 7.13
CA ASN A 206 1.78 -22.51 8.23
C ASN A 206 1.06 -22.46 9.57
N ASP A 207 0.16 -21.49 9.78
CA ASP A 207 -0.62 -21.35 11.01
C ASP A 207 -2.08 -21.78 10.80
N ARG A 208 -2.38 -23.03 11.18
CA ARG A 208 -3.72 -23.59 11.14
C ARG A 208 -4.74 -22.79 11.98
N SER A 209 -4.30 -22.07 13.01
CA SER A 209 -5.18 -21.31 13.92
C SER A 209 -5.79 -20.06 13.24
N LEU A 210 -5.02 -19.39 12.40
CA LEU A 210 -5.51 -18.22 11.66
C LEU A 210 -6.51 -18.60 10.53
N ARG A 211 -6.41 -19.81 9.97
CA ARG A 211 -7.41 -20.32 9.00
C ARG A 211 -8.79 -20.45 9.64
N PHE A 212 -8.88 -20.89 10.88
CA PHE A 212 -10.15 -21.00 11.60
C PHE A 212 -10.81 -19.65 11.82
N ILE A 213 -10.06 -18.63 12.22
CA ILE A 213 -10.59 -17.29 12.50
C ILE A 213 -11.18 -16.65 11.23
N PHE A 214 -10.52 -16.78 10.08
CA PHE A 214 -11.02 -16.21 8.82
C PHE A 214 -12.27 -16.92 8.28
N THR A 215 -12.33 -18.25 8.37
CA THR A 215 -13.50 -19.03 7.93
C THR A 215 -14.72 -18.79 8.82
N ASP A 216 -14.50 -18.66 10.14
CA ASP A 216 -15.58 -18.38 11.09
C ASP A 216 -16.13 -16.96 10.94
N TYR A 217 -15.26 -15.97 10.71
CA TYR A 217 -15.71 -14.58 10.52
C TYR A 217 -16.54 -14.42 9.23
N LEU A 218 -16.12 -15.04 8.14
CA LEU A 218 -16.88 -15.06 6.89
C LEU A 218 -18.23 -15.79 7.04
N SER A 219 -18.26 -16.93 7.72
CA SER A 219 -19.51 -17.68 7.94
C SER A 219 -20.49 -16.91 8.83
N VAL A 220 -20.02 -16.17 9.83
CA VAL A 220 -20.86 -15.30 10.66
C VAL A 220 -21.44 -14.13 9.84
N ILE A 221 -20.63 -13.48 8.99
CA ILE A 221 -21.11 -12.39 8.12
C ILE A 221 -22.16 -12.92 7.13
N PHE A 222 -21.93 -14.06 6.48
CA PHE A 222 -22.91 -14.66 5.59
C PHE A 222 -24.18 -15.13 6.32
N GLY A 223 -24.05 -15.62 7.55
CA GLY A 223 -25.18 -15.98 8.40
C GLY A 223 -26.05 -14.76 8.76
N ILE A 224 -25.45 -13.65 9.15
CA ILE A 224 -26.17 -12.41 9.50
C ILE A 224 -26.85 -11.81 8.27
N THR A 225 -26.16 -11.73 7.13
CA THR A 225 -26.76 -11.20 5.89
C THR A 225 -27.89 -12.07 5.37
N GLY A 226 -27.76 -13.39 5.47
CA GLY A 226 -28.82 -14.34 5.14
C GLY A 226 -30.06 -14.18 6.05
N LEU A 227 -29.85 -14.01 7.36
CA LEU A 227 -30.95 -13.78 8.32
C LEU A 227 -31.67 -12.46 8.06
N ILE A 228 -30.97 -11.38 7.78
CA ILE A 228 -31.59 -10.10 7.42
C ILE A 228 -32.42 -10.21 6.15
N PHE A 229 -31.92 -10.93 5.14
CA PHE A 229 -32.67 -11.16 3.90
C PHE A 229 -33.96 -11.96 4.14
N VAL A 230 -33.91 -13.02 4.93
CA VAL A 230 -35.11 -13.84 5.27
C VAL A 230 -36.12 -13.01 6.05
N LEU A 231 -35.68 -12.20 7.04
CA LEU A 231 -36.56 -11.30 7.77
C LEU A 231 -37.24 -10.27 6.87
N ALA A 232 -36.49 -9.69 5.93
CA ALA A 232 -37.04 -8.75 4.97
C ALA A 232 -38.13 -9.39 4.09
N VAL A 233 -37.92 -10.63 3.60
CA VAL A 233 -38.89 -11.37 2.79
C VAL A 233 -40.14 -11.68 3.61
N ILE A 234 -40.01 -12.09 4.87
CA ILE A 234 -41.15 -12.38 5.77
C ILE A 234 -41.98 -11.11 6.01
N LEU A 235 -41.34 -9.99 6.29
CA LEU A 235 -42.00 -8.69 6.52
C LEU A 235 -42.76 -8.22 5.28
N VAL A 236 -42.21 -8.39 4.10
CA VAL A 236 -42.91 -8.11 2.82
C VAL A 236 -44.14 -9.00 2.66
N LYS A 237 -43.97 -10.30 2.93
CA LYS A 237 -45.09 -11.27 2.81
C LYS A 237 -46.24 -10.99 3.78
N ILE A 238 -45.92 -10.65 5.05
CA ILE A 238 -46.92 -10.27 6.06
C ILE A 238 -47.67 -8.99 5.65
N ARG A 239 -46.96 -8.06 5.02
CA ARG A 239 -47.57 -6.79 4.57
C ARG A 239 -48.53 -6.98 3.40
N ILE A 240 -48.21 -7.87 2.48
CA ILE A 240 -49.08 -8.21 1.33
C ILE A 240 -50.36 -8.93 1.81
N THR A 241 -50.24 -9.89 2.77
CA THR A 241 -51.38 -10.63 3.31
C THR A 241 -52.31 -9.79 4.19
N LYS A 242 -51.85 -8.69 4.79
CA LYS A 242 -52.71 -7.76 5.54
C LYS A 242 -53.42 -6.73 4.68
N SER A 243 -53.02 -6.57 3.41
CA SER A 243 -53.58 -5.63 2.44
C SER A 243 -54.63 -6.27 1.50
N SER A 244 -54.85 -7.56 1.61
CA SER A 244 -55.88 -8.32 0.93
C SER A 244 -57.03 -8.65 1.88
#